data_47fa41b3fd6e489e735e53baf6b630ed
#
_entry.id   47fa41b3fd6e489e735e53baf6b630ed
#
_cell.length_a   1.000
_cell.length_b   1.000
_cell.length_c   1.000
_cell.angle_alpha   90.00
_cell.angle_beta   90.00
_cell.angle_gamma   90.00
#
_symmetry.space_group_name_H-M   'P 1'
#
loop_
_entity.id
_entity.type
_entity.pdbx_description
1 polymer ?
#
loop_
_entity_poly.entity_id
_entity_poly.type
_entity_poly.pdbx_seq_one_letter_code
_entity_poly.pdbx_strand_id
1 'polypeptide(L)'
;MNISLFLAFTTAILLGSGAIRPLEKPEVFRYPEKTSTANGKISYINNIAVLEVKGTPEQMGEAIGKLAVKAAPKAAKYPRDVLNHFGVEFLWIFFAKAGQRMTAFFPQAYLDELNAISKFSGVSKEELVVGNTLFDLKKIVACSGIAIEPSQSTTRGMLMGRNLDYPSLGYMNQYTLVTVYKPEKKKAFAAIGFPGLIGSLSGMNQDGLCLAIHEVIDIKPGLRKFNYDGVPYAMCYRQILEECATVEEAFELLKKLPRTSTTNLLIADRKRSAVFEVTPDQVLERKSKEGVVVCCNHFCSAEIKPFFPINVRRSFQRFSILEELRIPDSKISMASVMEYLDTVNLGNDTLQTMVFEPATLKLHLSYESTPSSKGPFNTLELAPLFQK
;
A
#
# COMPACT_ATOMS: atom_id res chain seq x y z
N MET A 1 22.97 12.16 12.39
CA MET A 1 22.22 11.42 13.45
C MET A 1 22.67 9.98 13.41
N ASN A 2 23.19 9.46 14.52
CA ASN A 2 23.90 8.17 14.57
C ASN A 2 22.98 6.99 14.21
N ILE A 3 23.40 6.18 13.25
CA ILE A 3 22.74 4.93 12.80
C ILE A 3 22.45 3.98 13.98
N SER A 4 23.26 4.05 15.04
CA SER A 4 23.07 3.27 16.28
C SER A 4 21.76 3.59 17.03
N LEU A 5 21.27 4.83 17.00
CA LEU A 5 19.99 5.20 17.60
C LEU A 5 18.79 4.62 16.81
N PHE A 6 18.94 4.55 15.48
CA PHE A 6 17.89 3.99 14.59
C PHE A 6 17.76 2.47 14.75
N LEU A 7 18.88 1.77 14.94
CA LEU A 7 18.92 0.30 15.17
C LEU A 7 18.43 -0.09 16.58
N ALA A 8 18.80 0.66 17.61
CA ALA A 8 18.28 0.45 18.97
C ALA A 8 16.76 0.61 19.04
N PHE A 9 16.22 1.42 18.17
CA PHE A 9 14.82 1.76 18.07
C PHE A 9 13.96 0.66 17.46
N THR A 10 14.41 0.04 16.36
CA THR A 10 13.74 -1.13 15.78
C THR A 10 13.74 -2.31 16.74
N THR A 11 14.79 -2.48 17.53
CA THR A 11 14.92 -3.57 18.50
C THR A 11 14.00 -3.37 19.71
N ALA A 12 13.81 -2.15 20.22
CA ALA A 12 12.95 -1.87 21.37
C ALA A 12 11.45 -2.12 21.08
N ILE A 13 11.00 -1.87 19.85
CA ILE A 13 9.61 -2.14 19.44
C ILE A 13 9.38 -3.62 19.15
N LEU A 14 10.41 -4.34 18.68
CA LEU A 14 10.36 -5.79 18.47
C LEU A 14 10.39 -6.57 19.81
N LEU A 15 10.92 -6.00 20.89
CA LEU A 15 11.06 -6.65 22.20
C LEU A 15 9.93 -6.35 23.19
N GLY A 16 8.94 -5.51 22.85
CA GLY A 16 7.65 -5.44 23.54
C GLY A 16 7.67 -5.15 25.04
N SER A 17 8.62 -4.37 25.58
CA SER A 17 8.70 -4.08 27.02
C SER A 17 8.01 -2.78 27.48
N GLY A 18 7.28 -2.10 26.60
CA GLY A 18 6.39 -1.00 26.97
C GLY A 18 5.01 -1.53 27.34
N ALA A 19 4.40 -1.05 28.42
CA ALA A 19 3.03 -1.36 28.77
C ALA A 19 2.11 -0.99 27.59
N ILE A 20 1.58 -2.01 26.90
CA ILE A 20 0.59 -1.84 25.83
C ILE A 20 -0.64 -1.20 26.48
N ARG A 21 -0.97 0.03 26.11
CA ARG A 21 -2.18 0.67 26.62
C ARG A 21 -3.41 -0.05 26.05
N PRO A 22 -4.41 -0.37 26.87
CA PRO A 22 -5.66 -0.94 26.36
C PRO A 22 -6.26 0.00 25.34
N LEU A 23 -6.65 -0.56 24.20
CA LEU A 23 -7.38 0.19 23.18
C LEU A 23 -8.83 0.39 23.67
N GLU A 24 -9.34 1.61 23.62
CA GLU A 24 -10.77 1.85 23.79
C GLU A 24 -11.53 1.10 22.70
N LYS A 25 -12.75 0.60 23.04
CA LYS A 25 -13.60 0.00 22.01
C LYS A 25 -13.89 1.07 20.95
N PRO A 26 -13.49 0.87 19.68
CA PRO A 26 -13.67 1.89 18.66
C PRO A 26 -15.16 2.05 18.35
N GLU A 27 -15.59 3.31 18.19
CA GLU A 27 -16.87 3.57 17.55
C GLU A 27 -16.87 3.02 16.14
N VAL A 28 -18.01 2.50 15.69
CA VAL A 28 -18.18 2.05 14.31
C VAL A 28 -18.17 3.26 13.39
N PHE A 29 -17.19 3.32 12.50
CA PHE A 29 -17.06 4.40 11.53
C PHE A 29 -17.65 4.00 10.17
N ARG A 30 -18.38 4.93 9.55
CA ARG A 30 -18.78 4.86 8.13
C ARG A 30 -18.66 6.23 7.50
N TYR A 31 -18.19 6.28 6.27
CA TYR A 31 -18.26 7.49 5.45
C TYR A 31 -19.71 7.89 5.16
N PRO A 32 -19.99 9.15 4.80
CA PRO A 32 -21.31 9.54 4.31
C PRO A 32 -21.75 8.67 3.13
N GLU A 33 -23.00 8.22 3.11
CA GLU A 33 -23.49 7.29 2.08
C GLU A 33 -23.42 7.87 0.66
N LYS A 34 -23.66 9.17 0.52
CA LYS A 34 -23.53 9.87 -0.75
C LYS A 34 -23.34 11.36 -0.52
N THR A 35 -22.15 11.86 -0.85
CA THR A 35 -21.85 13.30 -0.79
C THR A 35 -20.96 13.67 -1.98
N SER A 36 -21.13 14.87 -2.53
CA SER A 36 -20.38 15.32 -3.71
C SER A 36 -19.92 16.77 -3.59
N THR A 37 -18.88 17.07 -4.37
CA THR A 37 -18.38 18.42 -4.67
C THR A 37 -18.27 18.56 -6.20
N ALA A 38 -17.84 19.71 -6.70
CA ALA A 38 -17.64 19.89 -8.14
C ALA A 38 -16.68 18.86 -8.76
N ASN A 39 -15.64 18.47 -8.02
CA ASN A 39 -14.55 17.63 -8.52
C ASN A 39 -14.44 16.25 -7.84
N GLY A 40 -15.47 15.84 -7.10
CA GLY A 40 -15.46 14.53 -6.46
C GLY A 40 -16.79 14.12 -5.87
N LYS A 41 -16.92 12.82 -5.64
CA LYS A 41 -18.04 12.25 -4.87
C LYS A 41 -17.56 11.06 -4.04
N ILE A 42 -18.16 10.88 -2.87
CA ILE A 42 -17.98 9.69 -2.04
C ILE A 42 -19.32 8.95 -1.98
N SER A 43 -19.25 7.64 -2.09
CA SER A 43 -20.42 6.75 -2.01
C SER A 43 -20.01 5.34 -1.66
N TYR A 44 -20.97 4.49 -1.27
CA TYR A 44 -20.77 3.06 -1.18
C TYR A 44 -21.21 2.36 -2.47
N ILE A 45 -20.36 1.49 -2.99
CA ILE A 45 -20.66 0.61 -4.12
C ILE A 45 -20.39 -0.81 -3.64
N ASN A 46 -21.42 -1.64 -3.60
CA ASN A 46 -21.32 -3.02 -3.07
C ASN A 46 -20.60 -3.07 -1.71
N ASN A 47 -21.01 -2.24 -0.77
CA ASN A 47 -20.41 -2.06 0.58
C ASN A 47 -18.96 -1.56 0.60
N ILE A 48 -18.37 -1.21 -0.52
CA ILE A 48 -17.04 -0.60 -0.58
C ILE A 48 -17.18 0.91 -0.56
N ALA A 49 -16.48 1.60 0.35
CA ALA A 49 -16.38 3.04 0.35
C ALA A 49 -15.52 3.51 -0.83
N VAL A 50 -16.11 4.27 -1.76
CA VAL A 50 -15.47 4.74 -2.99
C VAL A 50 -15.49 6.26 -3.03
N LEU A 51 -14.32 6.86 -3.16
CA LEU A 51 -14.13 8.29 -3.41
C LEU A 51 -13.64 8.48 -4.85
N GLU A 52 -14.45 9.08 -5.70
CA GLU A 52 -14.04 9.49 -7.04
C GLU A 52 -13.58 10.94 -7.00
N VAL A 53 -12.41 11.24 -7.57
CA VAL A 53 -11.87 12.60 -7.70
C VAL A 53 -11.32 12.84 -9.09
N LYS A 54 -11.46 14.09 -9.59
CA LYS A 54 -11.03 14.44 -10.94
C LYS A 54 -10.49 15.87 -11.03
N GLY A 55 -9.68 16.11 -12.06
CA GLY A 55 -9.19 17.45 -12.40
C GLY A 55 -7.72 17.67 -12.08
N THR A 56 -7.38 18.90 -11.72
CA THR A 56 -6.01 19.26 -11.30
C THR A 56 -5.67 18.69 -9.91
N PRO A 57 -4.39 18.65 -9.50
CA PRO A 57 -4.00 18.22 -8.17
C PRO A 57 -4.75 18.98 -7.05
N GLU A 58 -4.89 20.29 -7.19
CA GLU A 58 -5.61 21.12 -6.21
C GLU A 58 -7.10 20.78 -6.15
N GLN A 59 -7.73 20.54 -7.29
CA GLN A 59 -9.15 20.17 -7.36
C GLN A 59 -9.41 18.79 -6.74
N MET A 60 -8.53 17.83 -7.03
CA MET A 60 -8.59 16.50 -6.41
C MET A 60 -8.33 16.58 -4.90
N GLY A 61 -7.31 17.35 -4.48
CA GLY A 61 -7.00 17.56 -3.08
C GLY A 61 -8.14 18.26 -2.30
N GLU A 62 -8.81 19.24 -2.91
CA GLU A 62 -10.01 19.86 -2.32
C GLU A 62 -11.12 18.83 -2.08
N ALA A 63 -11.41 18.01 -3.07
CA ALA A 63 -12.43 16.96 -2.96
C ALA A 63 -12.07 15.93 -1.88
N ILE A 64 -10.82 15.43 -1.86
CA ILE A 64 -10.32 14.49 -0.83
C ILE A 64 -10.44 15.13 0.56
N GLY A 65 -10.01 16.38 0.71
CA GLY A 65 -10.06 17.10 1.98
C GLY A 65 -11.48 17.24 2.51
N LYS A 66 -12.42 17.66 1.68
CA LYS A 66 -13.82 17.87 2.06
C LYS A 66 -14.59 16.57 2.31
N LEU A 67 -14.41 15.57 1.45
CA LEU A 67 -15.27 14.39 1.41
C LEU A 67 -14.74 13.23 2.27
N ALA A 68 -13.42 13.06 2.38
CA ALA A 68 -12.84 11.94 3.09
C ALA A 68 -12.11 12.34 4.38
N VAL A 69 -11.12 13.23 4.30
CA VAL A 69 -10.26 13.53 5.46
C VAL A 69 -11.04 14.28 6.55
N LYS A 70 -11.86 15.25 6.18
CA LYS A 70 -12.73 15.98 7.13
C LYS A 70 -13.77 15.06 7.79
N ALA A 71 -14.26 14.05 7.06
CA ALA A 71 -15.21 13.08 7.60
C ALA A 71 -14.53 12.05 8.54
N ALA A 72 -13.22 11.84 8.41
CA ALA A 72 -12.47 10.83 9.11
C ALA A 72 -11.24 11.40 9.87
N PRO A 73 -11.42 12.36 10.80
CA PRO A 73 -10.32 13.05 11.47
C PRO A 73 -9.45 12.11 12.33
N LYS A 74 -10.01 11.00 12.81
CA LYS A 74 -9.28 9.99 13.59
C LYS A 74 -8.25 9.26 12.72
N ALA A 75 -8.54 9.00 11.45
CA ALA A 75 -7.59 8.37 10.53
C ALA A 75 -6.35 9.26 10.30
N ALA A 76 -6.52 10.59 10.25
CA ALA A 76 -5.39 11.52 10.15
C ALA A 76 -4.47 11.51 11.38
N LYS A 77 -5.01 11.17 12.56
CA LYS A 77 -4.23 11.03 13.82
C LYS A 77 -3.56 9.67 13.96
N TYR A 78 -3.88 8.72 13.12
CA TYR A 78 -3.35 7.35 13.20
C TYR A 78 -1.82 7.26 13.36
N PRO A 79 -0.97 8.06 12.67
CA PRO A 79 0.46 8.03 12.89
C PRO A 79 0.87 8.34 14.34
N ARG A 80 0.18 9.28 15.01
CA ARG A 80 0.39 9.59 16.44
C ARG A 80 -0.11 8.47 17.34
N ASP A 81 -1.29 7.93 17.03
CA ASP A 81 -1.89 6.84 17.80
C ASP A 81 -0.97 5.60 17.80
N VAL A 82 -0.35 5.29 16.64
CA VAL A 82 0.67 4.23 16.57
C VAL A 82 1.86 4.50 17.47
N LEU A 83 2.42 5.71 17.44
CA LEU A 83 3.56 6.06 18.30
C LEU A 83 3.17 6.00 19.78
N ASN A 84 1.98 6.49 20.12
CA ASN A 84 1.46 6.46 21.50
C ASN A 84 1.21 5.03 21.98
N HIS A 85 0.62 4.17 21.13
CA HIS A 85 0.40 2.76 21.45
C HIS A 85 1.70 2.03 21.84
N PHE A 86 2.79 2.34 21.15
CA PHE A 86 4.12 1.81 21.45
C PHE A 86 4.89 2.61 22.52
N GLY A 87 4.29 3.63 23.17
CA GLY A 87 4.92 4.44 24.20
C GLY A 87 6.06 5.36 23.70
N VAL A 88 6.06 5.71 22.42
CA VAL A 88 7.14 6.45 21.74
C VAL A 88 6.66 7.73 21.07
N GLU A 89 5.61 8.35 21.57
CA GLU A 89 5.03 9.58 21.01
C GLU A 89 6.04 10.74 20.93
N PHE A 90 7.01 10.80 21.87
CA PHE A 90 8.08 11.80 21.88
C PHE A 90 8.89 11.84 20.56
N LEU A 91 8.83 10.77 19.77
CA LEU A 91 9.50 10.72 18.47
C LEU A 91 8.76 11.44 17.36
N TRP A 92 7.54 11.90 17.62
CA TRP A 92 6.79 12.67 16.61
C TRP A 92 7.62 13.76 15.96
N ILE A 93 8.39 14.50 16.77
CA ILE A 93 9.23 15.60 16.29
C ILE A 93 10.27 15.16 15.26
N PHE A 94 10.77 13.92 15.40
CA PHE A 94 11.73 13.35 14.44
C PHE A 94 11.05 12.96 13.14
N PHE A 95 9.86 12.35 13.23
CA PHE A 95 9.07 12.01 12.03
C PHE A 95 8.63 13.27 11.28
N ALA A 96 8.18 14.29 11.98
CA ALA A 96 7.80 15.58 11.40
C ALA A 96 8.97 16.23 10.66
N LYS A 97 10.15 16.32 11.30
CA LYS A 97 11.35 16.88 10.68
C LYS A 97 11.84 16.07 9.47
N ALA A 98 11.83 14.73 9.58
CA ALA A 98 12.24 13.87 8.48
C ALA A 98 11.26 13.99 7.31
N GLY A 99 9.96 13.93 7.58
CA GLY A 99 8.92 14.13 6.58
C GLY A 99 9.02 15.50 5.90
N GLN A 100 9.20 16.56 6.69
CA GLN A 100 9.41 17.92 6.15
C GLN A 100 10.63 17.99 5.21
N ARG A 101 11.76 17.34 5.54
CA ARG A 101 12.92 17.27 4.64
C ARG A 101 12.56 16.54 3.33
N MET A 102 11.84 15.45 3.42
CA MET A 102 11.44 14.66 2.24
C MET A 102 10.51 15.42 1.31
N THR A 103 9.76 16.43 1.79
CA THR A 103 8.85 17.21 0.91
C THR A 103 9.59 17.94 -0.21
N ALA A 104 10.88 18.24 -0.06
CA ALA A 104 11.70 18.84 -1.11
C ALA A 104 11.84 17.94 -2.37
N PHE A 105 11.57 16.66 -2.23
CA PHE A 105 11.67 15.67 -3.31
C PHE A 105 10.30 15.17 -3.78
N PHE A 106 9.21 15.65 -3.19
CA PHE A 106 7.88 15.31 -3.66
C PHE A 106 7.63 15.92 -5.04
N PRO A 107 6.99 15.21 -5.96
CA PRO A 107 6.47 15.83 -7.17
C PRO A 107 5.58 17.03 -6.83
N GLN A 108 5.74 18.14 -7.54
CA GLN A 108 5.01 19.39 -7.23
C GLN A 108 3.49 19.17 -7.20
N ALA A 109 2.97 18.40 -8.15
CA ALA A 109 1.55 18.05 -8.20
C ALA A 109 1.05 17.37 -6.90
N TYR A 110 1.86 16.56 -6.25
CA TYR A 110 1.50 15.90 -4.99
C TYR A 110 1.59 16.86 -3.79
N LEU A 111 2.50 17.83 -3.83
CA LEU A 111 2.52 18.91 -2.83
C LEU A 111 1.28 19.80 -2.95
N ASP A 112 0.87 20.12 -4.16
CA ASP A 112 -0.32 20.95 -4.42
C ASP A 112 -1.59 20.22 -3.95
N GLU A 113 -1.69 18.92 -4.21
CA GLU A 113 -2.76 18.07 -3.72
C GLU A 113 -2.78 18.02 -2.18
N LEU A 114 -1.63 17.79 -1.51
CA LEU A 114 -1.54 17.77 -0.03
C LEU A 114 -1.88 19.14 0.59
N ASN A 115 -1.43 20.23 -0.03
CA ASN A 115 -1.78 21.59 0.43
C ASN A 115 -3.30 21.84 0.36
N ALA A 116 -3.94 21.40 -0.72
CA ALA A 116 -5.38 21.51 -0.85
C ALA A 116 -6.11 20.61 0.17
N ILE A 117 -5.67 19.35 0.37
CA ILE A 117 -6.23 18.48 1.42
C ILE A 117 -6.15 19.16 2.78
N SER A 118 -4.99 19.69 3.17
CA SER A 118 -4.82 20.40 4.46
C SER A 118 -5.78 21.57 4.58
N LYS A 119 -5.82 22.44 3.57
CA LYS A 119 -6.66 23.64 3.54
C LYS A 119 -8.15 23.32 3.74
N PHE A 120 -8.65 22.25 3.14
CA PHE A 120 -10.10 21.96 3.10
C PHE A 120 -10.55 20.93 4.13
N SER A 121 -9.64 20.16 4.72
CA SER A 121 -9.96 19.20 5.79
C SER A 121 -9.82 19.77 7.19
N GLY A 122 -8.97 20.77 7.38
CA GLY A 122 -8.55 21.28 8.69
C GLY A 122 -7.46 20.46 9.37
N VAL A 123 -6.96 19.39 8.70
CA VAL A 123 -5.79 18.60 9.16
C VAL A 123 -4.53 19.35 8.79
N SER A 124 -3.57 19.42 9.72
CA SER A 124 -2.32 20.13 9.46
C SER A 124 -1.51 19.49 8.35
N LYS A 125 -0.77 20.31 7.59
CA LYS A 125 0.15 19.80 6.57
C LYS A 125 1.19 18.85 7.16
N GLU A 126 1.66 19.12 8.38
CA GLU A 126 2.61 18.25 9.08
C GLU A 126 2.06 16.85 9.28
N GLU A 127 0.81 16.71 9.77
CA GLU A 127 0.17 15.41 9.98
C GLU A 127 -0.01 14.65 8.66
N LEU A 128 -0.41 15.34 7.59
CA LEU A 128 -0.54 14.74 6.25
C LEU A 128 0.82 14.29 5.70
N VAL A 129 1.86 15.11 5.84
CA VAL A 129 3.21 14.76 5.41
C VAL A 129 3.73 13.55 6.18
N VAL A 130 3.57 13.52 7.50
CA VAL A 130 3.96 12.36 8.32
C VAL A 130 3.18 11.13 7.90
N GLY A 131 1.86 11.24 7.68
CA GLY A 131 1.03 10.14 7.20
C GLY A 131 1.49 9.55 5.86
N ASN A 132 2.02 10.38 4.97
CA ASN A 132 2.52 9.98 3.65
C ASN A 132 3.99 9.55 3.61
N THR A 133 4.76 9.78 4.68
CA THR A 133 6.18 9.39 4.79
C THR A 133 6.45 8.36 5.87
N LEU A 134 5.46 8.08 6.73
CA LEU A 134 5.60 7.15 7.85
C LEU A 134 6.06 5.76 7.41
N PHE A 135 5.51 5.27 6.31
CA PHE A 135 5.84 3.96 5.74
C PHE A 135 7.31 3.86 5.32
N ASP A 136 7.90 4.94 4.82
CA ASP A 136 9.34 4.99 4.49
C ASP A 136 10.21 5.06 5.75
N LEU A 137 9.79 5.87 6.73
CA LEU A 137 10.56 6.17 7.93
C LEU A 137 10.47 5.06 8.99
N LYS A 138 9.35 4.33 9.02
CA LYS A 138 9.09 3.27 10.00
C LYS A 138 8.56 2.02 9.31
N LYS A 139 9.39 1.00 9.25
CA LYS A 139 9.06 -0.31 8.67
C LYS A 139 8.30 -1.17 9.67
N ILE A 140 6.98 -1.11 9.68
CA ILE A 140 6.10 -1.90 10.57
C ILE A 140 5.04 -2.70 9.82
N VAL A 141 4.96 -2.54 8.51
CA VAL A 141 4.00 -3.24 7.66
C VAL A 141 4.51 -4.63 7.33
N ALA A 142 3.65 -5.61 7.46
CA ALA A 142 3.85 -6.91 6.83
C ALA A 142 2.87 -7.04 5.66
N CYS A 143 3.19 -7.86 4.70
CA CYS A 143 2.33 -8.13 3.56
C CYS A 143 2.60 -9.52 3.02
N SER A 144 1.59 -10.11 2.41
CA SER A 144 1.71 -11.31 1.60
C SER A 144 1.05 -11.07 0.27
N GLY A 145 1.62 -11.57 -0.82
CA GLY A 145 1.03 -11.39 -2.13
C GLY A 145 1.44 -12.48 -3.10
N ILE A 146 0.58 -12.71 -4.08
CA ILE A 146 0.76 -13.70 -5.13
C ILE A 146 0.13 -13.18 -6.43
N ALA A 147 0.79 -13.42 -7.55
CA ALA A 147 0.19 -13.20 -8.87
C ALA A 147 0.23 -14.49 -9.68
N ILE A 148 -0.90 -14.77 -10.33
CA ILE A 148 -1.16 -15.95 -11.15
C ILE A 148 -1.38 -15.48 -12.59
N GLU A 149 -0.48 -15.84 -13.48
CA GLU A 149 -0.55 -15.46 -14.88
C GLU A 149 -1.66 -16.21 -15.64
N PRO A 150 -2.12 -15.70 -16.78
CA PRO A 150 -3.21 -16.29 -17.56
C PRO A 150 -3.01 -17.78 -17.88
N SER A 151 -1.75 -18.20 -18.05
CA SER A 151 -1.38 -19.62 -18.30
C SER A 151 -1.73 -20.55 -17.15
N GLN A 152 -1.77 -20.05 -15.91
CA GLN A 152 -2.05 -20.85 -14.70
C GLN A 152 -3.42 -20.54 -14.07
N SER A 153 -4.11 -19.50 -14.51
CA SER A 153 -5.41 -19.11 -13.97
C SER A 153 -6.56 -19.88 -14.62
N THR A 154 -7.56 -20.28 -13.81
CA THR A 154 -8.82 -20.88 -14.30
C THR A 154 -9.63 -19.91 -15.14
N THR A 155 -9.54 -18.60 -14.87
CA THR A 155 -10.24 -17.55 -15.61
C THR A 155 -9.56 -17.20 -16.93
N ARG A 156 -8.36 -17.75 -17.19
CA ARG A 156 -7.48 -17.37 -18.32
C ARG A 156 -7.11 -15.89 -18.31
N GLY A 157 -7.33 -15.19 -17.23
CA GLY A 157 -6.91 -13.82 -16.93
C GLY A 157 -5.89 -13.78 -15.81
N MET A 158 -5.17 -12.67 -15.69
CA MET A 158 -4.29 -12.40 -14.56
C MET A 158 -5.10 -12.31 -13.27
N LEU A 159 -4.61 -12.93 -12.18
CA LEU A 159 -5.10 -12.73 -10.83
C LEU A 159 -3.93 -12.23 -9.96
N MET A 160 -4.12 -11.15 -9.20
CA MET A 160 -3.12 -10.68 -8.25
C MET A 160 -3.77 -10.45 -6.88
N GLY A 161 -3.40 -11.29 -5.92
CA GLY A 161 -3.93 -11.25 -4.56
C GLY A 161 -2.90 -10.71 -3.56
N ARG A 162 -3.38 -10.00 -2.50
CA ARG A 162 -2.54 -9.54 -1.41
C ARG A 162 -3.27 -9.38 -0.09
N ASN A 163 -2.54 -9.53 1.04
CA ASN A 163 -2.89 -9.06 2.37
C ASN A 163 -2.08 -7.82 2.72
N LEU A 164 -2.73 -6.74 3.18
CA LEU A 164 -2.10 -5.63 3.87
C LEU A 164 -2.20 -5.87 5.37
N ASP A 165 -1.06 -6.13 5.98
CA ASP A 165 -0.96 -6.38 7.42
C ASP A 165 -0.31 -5.18 8.10
N TYR A 166 -1.07 -4.50 8.97
CA TYR A 166 -0.66 -3.27 9.63
C TYR A 166 -1.30 -3.18 11.02
N PRO A 167 -0.69 -2.55 12.04
CA PRO A 167 -1.33 -2.41 13.34
C PRO A 167 -2.72 -1.78 13.21
N SER A 168 -3.76 -2.56 13.49
CA SER A 168 -5.14 -2.09 13.31
C SER A 168 -5.54 -1.03 14.33
N LEU A 169 -4.89 -1.04 15.49
CA LEU A 169 -5.31 -0.30 16.69
C LEU A 169 -6.82 -0.49 17.00
N GLY A 170 -7.40 -1.60 16.48
CA GLY A 170 -8.81 -1.95 16.62
C GLY A 170 -9.78 -1.10 15.79
N TYR A 171 -9.29 -0.18 14.95
CA TYR A 171 -10.19 0.72 14.21
C TYR A 171 -9.77 1.03 12.76
N MET A 172 -8.49 0.89 12.39
CA MET A 172 -7.99 1.45 11.13
C MET A 172 -8.59 0.78 9.88
N ASN A 173 -8.96 -0.50 9.95
CA ASN A 173 -9.63 -1.20 8.87
C ASN A 173 -10.93 -0.49 8.42
N GLN A 174 -11.70 0.11 9.37
CA GLN A 174 -12.96 0.80 9.08
C GLN A 174 -12.78 2.05 8.21
N TYR A 175 -11.57 2.63 8.18
CA TYR A 175 -11.22 3.79 7.36
C TYR A 175 -10.69 3.41 5.98
N THR A 176 -10.76 2.12 5.61
CA THR A 176 -10.41 1.70 4.25
C THR A 176 -11.22 2.46 3.22
N LEU A 177 -10.53 2.99 2.21
CA LEU A 177 -11.12 3.81 1.16
C LEU A 177 -10.50 3.43 -0.19
N VAL A 178 -11.35 3.18 -1.17
CA VAL A 178 -10.92 3.08 -2.57
C VAL A 178 -11.04 4.48 -3.18
N THR A 179 -9.91 5.10 -3.45
CA THR A 179 -9.89 6.41 -4.13
C THR A 179 -9.66 6.21 -5.62
N VAL A 180 -10.63 6.58 -6.43
CA VAL A 180 -10.54 6.57 -7.90
C VAL A 180 -10.13 7.95 -8.37
N TYR A 181 -8.90 8.03 -8.85
CA TYR A 181 -8.31 9.26 -9.39
C TYR A 181 -8.53 9.33 -10.89
N LYS A 182 -8.97 10.50 -11.36
CA LYS A 182 -9.08 10.87 -12.78
C LYS A 182 -8.30 12.16 -13.02
N PRO A 183 -6.96 12.11 -12.93
CA PRO A 183 -6.14 13.30 -13.10
C PRO A 183 -6.16 13.77 -14.55
N GLU A 184 -6.01 15.08 -14.75
CA GLU A 184 -5.84 15.62 -16.09
C GLU A 184 -4.55 15.08 -16.73
N LYS A 185 -4.61 14.72 -18.01
CA LYS A 185 -3.47 14.30 -18.83
C LYS A 185 -2.73 13.03 -18.34
N LYS A 186 -3.27 12.30 -17.36
CA LYS A 186 -2.71 11.04 -16.86
C LYS A 186 -3.77 9.93 -16.90
N LYS A 187 -3.34 8.70 -16.65
CA LYS A 187 -4.22 7.54 -16.57
C LYS A 187 -5.12 7.62 -15.35
N ALA A 188 -6.38 7.20 -15.49
CA ALA A 188 -7.24 6.98 -14.33
C ALA A 188 -6.78 5.72 -13.59
N PHE A 189 -6.85 5.75 -12.26
CA PHE A 189 -6.47 4.63 -11.42
C PHE A 189 -7.28 4.60 -10.12
N ALA A 190 -7.38 3.42 -9.53
CA ALA A 190 -7.91 3.21 -8.18
C ALA A 190 -6.77 2.85 -7.22
N ALA A 191 -6.67 3.58 -6.11
CA ALA A 191 -5.78 3.28 -5.01
C ALA A 191 -6.59 2.79 -3.80
N ILE A 192 -6.18 1.68 -3.20
CA ILE A 192 -6.76 1.15 -1.97
C ILE A 192 -5.88 1.58 -0.82
N GLY A 193 -6.44 2.38 0.09
CA GLY A 193 -5.69 2.99 1.18
C GLY A 193 -6.59 3.60 2.24
N PHE A 194 -6.22 4.78 2.69
CA PHE A 194 -6.85 5.49 3.80
C PHE A 194 -6.98 6.98 3.49
N PRO A 195 -7.90 7.73 4.13
CA PRO A 195 -8.08 9.15 3.85
C PRO A 195 -6.82 9.96 4.15
N GLY A 196 -6.42 10.80 3.19
CA GLY A 196 -5.21 11.64 3.29
C GLY A 196 -3.91 10.95 2.85
N LEU A 197 -3.92 9.64 2.61
CA LEU A 197 -2.81 8.94 1.96
C LEU A 197 -2.94 9.14 0.45
N ILE A 198 -2.09 9.99 -0.14
CA ILE A 198 -2.10 10.27 -1.58
C ILE A 198 -1.22 9.34 -2.39
N GLY A 199 -0.25 8.68 -1.75
CA GLY A 199 0.53 7.60 -2.37
C GLY A 199 -0.26 6.31 -2.52
N SER A 200 0.23 5.35 -3.31
CA SER A 200 -0.45 4.08 -3.54
C SER A 200 0.30 2.92 -2.88
N LEU A 201 -0.37 2.22 -1.95
CA LEU A 201 0.13 0.96 -1.36
C LEU A 201 -0.36 -0.25 -2.14
N SER A 202 -1.53 -0.13 -2.73
CA SER A 202 -2.16 -1.08 -3.64
C SER A 202 -3.01 -0.31 -4.63
N GLY A 203 -3.08 -0.77 -5.87
CA GLY A 203 -3.93 -0.11 -6.85
C GLY A 203 -3.94 -0.80 -8.20
N MET A 204 -4.85 -0.35 -9.05
CA MET A 204 -4.95 -0.76 -10.45
C MET A 204 -5.36 0.43 -11.31
N ASN A 205 -4.75 0.58 -12.49
CA ASN A 205 -5.11 1.64 -13.43
C ASN A 205 -6.02 1.15 -14.56
N GLN A 206 -6.46 2.08 -15.40
CA GLN A 206 -7.39 1.84 -16.49
C GLN A 206 -6.89 0.84 -17.55
N ASP A 207 -5.57 0.64 -17.64
CA ASP A 207 -4.97 -0.34 -18.57
C ASP A 207 -4.88 -1.74 -17.96
N GLY A 208 -5.20 -1.89 -16.65
CA GLY A 208 -5.10 -3.14 -15.93
C GLY A 208 -3.72 -3.39 -15.32
N LEU A 209 -2.82 -2.39 -15.30
CA LEU A 209 -1.60 -2.49 -14.50
C LEU A 209 -1.97 -2.38 -13.03
N CYS A 210 -1.69 -3.41 -12.24
CA CYS A 210 -1.96 -3.44 -10.80
C CYS A 210 -0.67 -3.68 -10.01
N LEU A 211 -0.65 -3.16 -8.79
CA LEU A 211 0.53 -3.23 -7.92
C LEU A 211 0.16 -3.35 -6.44
N ALA A 212 1.08 -3.92 -5.67
CA ALA A 212 1.01 -4.03 -4.23
C ALA A 212 2.41 -3.99 -3.61
N ILE A 213 2.55 -3.14 -2.60
CA ILE A 213 3.84 -3.00 -1.89
C ILE A 213 3.99 -4.06 -0.80
N HIS A 214 5.27 -4.45 -0.54
CA HIS A 214 5.68 -5.27 0.58
C HIS A 214 6.96 -4.67 1.18
N GLU A 215 6.88 -4.16 2.40
CA GLU A 215 8.07 -3.57 3.04
C GLU A 215 9.16 -4.61 3.28
N VAL A 216 10.41 -4.19 3.10
CA VAL A 216 11.59 -5.00 3.43
C VAL A 216 12.45 -4.22 4.41
N ILE A 217 12.74 -4.83 5.57
CA ILE A 217 13.50 -4.19 6.64
C ILE A 217 15.00 -4.44 6.47
N ASP A 218 15.36 -5.61 5.94
CA ASP A 218 16.73 -6.09 5.97
C ASP A 218 17.32 -6.22 4.57
N ILE A 219 18.57 -5.81 4.44
CA ILE A 219 19.31 -5.74 3.19
C ILE A 219 20.76 -6.13 3.43
N LYS A 220 21.43 -6.63 2.41
CA LYS A 220 22.85 -6.98 2.45
C LYS A 220 23.71 -5.86 3.05
N PRO A 221 24.59 -6.17 4.02
CA PRO A 221 25.50 -5.21 4.61
C PRO A 221 26.31 -4.45 3.54
N GLY A 222 26.50 -3.16 3.75
CA GLY A 222 27.21 -2.28 2.81
C GLY A 222 26.32 -1.59 1.78
N LEU A 223 25.06 -2.01 1.60
CA LEU A 223 24.12 -1.33 0.74
C LEU A 223 23.36 -0.23 1.50
N ARG A 224 22.93 0.80 0.78
CA ARG A 224 22.17 1.91 1.36
C ARG A 224 20.73 1.49 1.64
N LYS A 225 20.30 1.56 2.91
CA LYS A 225 18.95 1.23 3.35
C LYS A 225 17.95 2.36 3.14
N PHE A 226 18.40 3.60 3.21
CA PHE A 226 17.54 4.78 3.16
C PHE A 226 18.22 5.97 2.47
N ASN A 227 17.44 6.71 1.69
CA ASN A 227 17.82 7.93 1.02
C ASN A 227 16.84 9.04 1.39
N TYR A 228 17.28 10.03 2.16
CA TYR A 228 16.45 11.18 2.53
C TYR A 228 16.15 12.12 1.35
N ASP A 229 16.92 12.00 0.28
CA ASP A 229 16.83 12.84 -0.91
C ASP A 229 16.10 12.11 -2.05
N GLY A 230 15.16 11.25 -1.67
CA GLY A 230 14.32 10.47 -2.58
C GLY A 230 12.84 10.76 -2.45
N VAL A 231 12.08 10.34 -3.45
CA VAL A 231 10.62 10.35 -3.45
C VAL A 231 10.13 9.17 -2.60
N PRO A 232 9.19 9.36 -1.65
CA PRO A 232 8.57 8.27 -0.91
C PRO A 232 8.04 7.18 -1.83
N TYR A 233 8.28 5.92 -1.48
CA TYR A 233 7.97 4.81 -2.38
C TYR A 233 6.49 4.74 -2.78
N ALA A 234 5.56 5.07 -1.87
CA ALA A 234 4.14 5.07 -2.19
C ALA A 234 3.78 6.11 -3.27
N MET A 235 4.53 7.23 -3.33
CA MET A 235 4.40 8.24 -4.39
C MET A 235 5.03 7.77 -5.70
N CYS A 236 6.18 7.07 -5.65
CA CYS A 236 6.74 6.42 -6.83
C CYS A 236 5.76 5.42 -7.45
N TYR A 237 5.05 4.65 -6.62
CA TYR A 237 4.09 3.65 -7.08
C TYR A 237 2.80 4.27 -7.61
N ARG A 238 2.39 5.41 -7.05
CA ARG A 238 1.34 6.21 -7.67
C ARG A 238 1.74 6.70 -9.07
N GLN A 239 2.98 7.17 -9.26
CA GLN A 239 3.46 7.56 -10.58
C GLN A 239 3.40 6.41 -11.59
N ILE A 240 3.72 5.18 -11.19
CA ILE A 240 3.55 4.00 -12.03
C ILE A 240 2.09 3.85 -12.48
N LEU A 241 1.12 3.95 -11.57
CA LEU A 241 -0.30 3.86 -11.93
C LEU A 241 -0.77 4.99 -12.84
N GLU A 242 -0.22 6.19 -12.68
CA GLU A 242 -0.54 7.37 -13.48
C GLU A 242 0.06 7.33 -14.89
N GLU A 243 1.21 6.67 -15.11
CA GLU A 243 2.03 6.85 -16.30
C GLU A 243 2.27 5.56 -17.09
N CYS A 244 2.27 4.38 -16.45
CA CYS A 244 2.61 3.12 -17.07
C CYS A 244 1.37 2.28 -17.44
N ALA A 245 1.46 1.50 -18.53
CA ALA A 245 0.46 0.53 -18.94
C ALA A 245 0.94 -0.92 -18.72
N THR A 246 2.24 -1.15 -18.67
CA THR A 246 2.86 -2.48 -18.61
C THR A 246 3.88 -2.60 -17.50
N VAL A 247 4.20 -3.84 -17.14
CA VAL A 247 5.24 -4.16 -16.15
C VAL A 247 6.60 -3.64 -16.61
N GLU A 248 6.89 -3.68 -17.91
CA GLU A 248 8.13 -3.17 -18.49
C GLU A 248 8.27 -1.64 -18.33
N GLU A 249 7.21 -0.90 -18.67
CA GLU A 249 7.18 0.56 -18.50
C GLU A 249 7.37 0.95 -17.04
N ALA A 250 6.73 0.22 -16.12
CA ALA A 250 6.87 0.43 -14.68
C ALA A 250 8.31 0.18 -14.19
N PHE A 251 8.98 -0.87 -14.70
CA PHE A 251 10.36 -1.17 -14.37
C PHE A 251 11.30 -0.04 -14.81
N GLU A 252 11.17 0.43 -16.05
CA GLU A 252 12.01 1.50 -16.59
C GLU A 252 11.74 2.86 -15.91
N LEU A 253 10.49 3.15 -15.56
CA LEU A 253 10.17 4.35 -14.78
C LEU A 253 10.81 4.29 -13.38
N LEU A 254 10.61 3.17 -12.67
CA LEU A 254 11.07 3.02 -11.31
C LEU A 254 12.60 3.10 -11.19
N LYS A 255 13.35 2.62 -12.19
CA LYS A 255 14.81 2.75 -12.25
C LYS A 255 15.27 4.20 -12.30
N LYS A 256 14.50 5.09 -12.91
CA LYS A 256 14.84 6.53 -13.08
C LYS A 256 14.47 7.36 -11.87
N LEU A 257 13.51 6.94 -11.06
CA LEU A 257 13.06 7.71 -9.90
C LEU A 257 14.08 7.65 -8.75
N PRO A 258 14.36 8.78 -8.08
CA PRO A 258 15.11 8.76 -6.84
C PRO A 258 14.24 8.17 -5.73
N ARG A 259 14.62 7.02 -5.21
CA ARG A 259 13.83 6.26 -4.22
C ARG A 259 14.37 6.44 -2.82
N THR A 260 13.48 6.39 -1.84
CA THR A 260 13.81 6.56 -0.42
C THR A 260 14.30 5.31 0.26
N SER A 261 13.58 4.18 0.12
CA SER A 261 13.77 3.05 1.01
C SER A 261 13.62 1.68 0.33
N THR A 262 13.77 0.62 1.10
CA THR A 262 13.75 -0.78 0.62
C THR A 262 12.33 -1.32 0.62
N THR A 263 11.86 -1.87 -0.51
CA THR A 263 10.56 -2.53 -0.64
C THR A 263 10.63 -3.63 -1.70
N ASN A 264 9.68 -4.56 -1.64
CA ASN A 264 9.27 -5.35 -2.80
C ASN A 264 7.99 -4.74 -3.37
N LEU A 265 7.90 -4.65 -4.68
CA LEU A 265 6.69 -4.29 -5.40
C LEU A 265 6.21 -5.49 -6.21
N LEU A 266 5.12 -6.12 -5.76
CA LEU A 266 4.41 -7.08 -6.59
C LEU A 266 3.63 -6.29 -7.64
N ILE A 267 3.82 -6.62 -8.90
CA ILE A 267 3.23 -5.90 -10.04
C ILE A 267 2.78 -6.88 -11.10
N ALA A 268 1.65 -6.59 -11.72
CA ALA A 268 1.14 -7.38 -12.83
C ALA A 268 0.36 -6.49 -13.81
N ASP A 269 0.42 -6.83 -15.07
CA ASP A 269 -0.46 -6.33 -16.12
C ASP A 269 -1.37 -7.48 -16.62
N ARG A 270 -2.03 -7.29 -17.74
CA ARG A 270 -2.93 -8.32 -18.30
C ARG A 270 -2.21 -9.57 -18.79
N LYS A 271 -0.88 -9.53 -18.96
CA LYS A 271 -0.09 -10.58 -19.63
C LYS A 271 0.89 -11.26 -18.71
N ARG A 272 1.61 -10.50 -17.90
CA ARG A 272 2.67 -11.01 -17.04
C ARG A 272 2.73 -10.35 -15.67
N SER A 273 3.46 -10.97 -14.77
CA SER A 273 3.71 -10.50 -13.42
C SER A 273 5.19 -10.53 -13.05
N ALA A 274 5.57 -9.71 -12.08
CA ALA A 274 6.92 -9.70 -11.53
C ALA A 274 6.90 -9.19 -10.08
N VAL A 275 8.01 -9.39 -9.38
CA VAL A 275 8.34 -8.66 -8.16
C VAL A 275 9.56 -7.79 -8.46
N PHE A 276 9.42 -6.48 -8.26
CA PHE A 276 10.57 -5.58 -8.26
C PHE A 276 11.11 -5.49 -6.84
N GLU A 277 12.34 -5.93 -6.65
CA GLU A 277 13.08 -5.81 -5.41
C GLU A 277 13.82 -4.47 -5.44
N VAL A 278 13.36 -3.53 -4.62
CA VAL A 278 13.68 -2.10 -4.71
C VAL A 278 14.55 -1.67 -3.54
N THR A 279 15.65 -1.00 -3.85
CA THR A 279 16.48 -0.28 -2.90
C THR A 279 16.63 1.19 -3.32
N PRO A 280 17.17 2.08 -2.50
CA PRO A 280 17.48 3.43 -2.94
C PRO A 280 18.31 3.49 -4.24
N ASP A 281 19.24 2.57 -4.43
CA ASP A 281 20.23 2.64 -5.48
C ASP A 281 19.93 1.75 -6.70
N GLN A 282 19.13 0.68 -6.52
CA GLN A 282 18.88 -0.28 -7.60
C GLN A 282 17.49 -0.88 -7.54
N VAL A 283 17.02 -1.37 -8.68
CA VAL A 283 15.79 -2.14 -8.84
C VAL A 283 16.15 -3.44 -9.56
N LEU A 284 15.83 -4.56 -8.94
CA LEU A 284 16.02 -5.90 -9.52
C LEU A 284 14.66 -6.50 -9.83
N GLU A 285 14.55 -7.17 -10.96
CA GLU A 285 13.32 -7.84 -11.36
C GLU A 285 13.41 -9.33 -11.05
N ARG A 286 12.43 -9.83 -10.30
CA ARG A 286 12.18 -11.25 -10.12
C ARG A 286 10.95 -11.65 -10.89
N LYS A 287 11.14 -12.36 -12.00
CA LYS A 287 10.07 -12.81 -12.91
C LYS A 287 9.24 -13.93 -12.26
N SER A 288 8.05 -14.14 -12.78
CA SER A 288 7.24 -15.32 -12.45
C SER A 288 7.97 -16.60 -12.84
N LYS A 289 7.75 -17.65 -12.07
CA LYS A 289 8.19 -18.99 -12.37
C LYS A 289 6.94 -19.85 -12.61
N GLU A 290 6.90 -20.52 -13.76
CA GLU A 290 5.73 -21.34 -14.13
C GLU A 290 4.39 -20.58 -14.02
N GLY A 291 4.39 -19.28 -14.39
CA GLY A 291 3.22 -18.42 -14.35
C GLY A 291 2.75 -18.04 -12.95
N VAL A 292 3.58 -18.19 -11.92
CA VAL A 292 3.27 -17.77 -10.54
C VAL A 292 4.43 -16.97 -9.97
N VAL A 293 4.14 -15.87 -9.28
CA VAL A 293 5.12 -15.14 -8.50
C VAL A 293 4.57 -14.79 -7.12
N VAL A 294 5.36 -15.07 -6.09
CA VAL A 294 5.01 -14.81 -4.68
C VAL A 294 5.87 -13.67 -4.12
N CYS A 295 5.29 -12.88 -3.24
CA CYS A 295 5.96 -11.75 -2.60
C CYS A 295 5.61 -11.67 -1.11
N CYS A 296 6.65 -11.54 -0.27
CA CYS A 296 6.53 -11.25 1.16
C CYS A 296 7.55 -10.16 1.56
N ASN A 297 7.93 -10.10 2.84
CA ASN A 297 8.73 -9.01 3.41
C ASN A 297 10.24 -9.32 3.49
N HIS A 298 10.79 -9.98 2.49
CA HIS A 298 12.23 -10.25 2.37
C HIS A 298 12.67 -10.23 0.91
N PHE A 299 13.94 -9.93 0.67
CA PHE A 299 14.56 -10.03 -0.65
C PHE A 299 14.95 -11.48 -0.97
N CYS A 300 14.78 -11.86 -2.22
CA CYS A 300 15.18 -13.18 -2.75
C CYS A 300 16.47 -13.10 -3.58
N SER A 301 16.72 -11.96 -4.27
CA SER A 301 17.88 -11.78 -5.16
C SER A 301 19.19 -11.77 -4.37
N ALA A 302 20.16 -12.56 -4.82
CA ALA A 302 21.44 -12.79 -4.14
C ALA A 302 22.26 -11.49 -3.99
N GLU A 303 22.06 -10.54 -4.89
CA GLU A 303 22.75 -9.25 -4.93
C GLU A 303 22.44 -8.38 -3.72
N ILE A 304 21.21 -8.45 -3.20
CA ILE A 304 20.70 -7.54 -2.18
C ILE A 304 20.19 -8.20 -0.90
N LYS A 305 19.91 -9.51 -0.91
CA LYS A 305 19.49 -10.22 0.31
C LYS A 305 20.66 -10.35 1.29
N PRO A 306 20.43 -10.17 2.60
CA PRO A 306 21.46 -10.40 3.60
C PRO A 306 21.82 -11.88 3.73
N PHE A 307 23.02 -12.17 4.25
CA PHE A 307 23.46 -13.56 4.49
C PHE A 307 22.61 -14.25 5.58
N PHE A 308 22.20 -13.49 6.61
CA PHE A 308 21.34 -13.96 7.70
C PHE A 308 20.11 -13.04 7.78
N PRO A 309 19.10 -13.28 6.92
CA PRO A 309 17.96 -12.37 6.84
C PRO A 309 17.04 -12.49 8.08
N ILE A 310 16.52 -11.35 8.52
CA ILE A 310 15.53 -11.28 9.59
C ILE A 310 14.18 -11.81 9.09
N ASN A 311 13.62 -12.80 9.79
CA ASN A 311 12.32 -13.39 9.45
C ASN A 311 11.17 -12.55 10.01
N VAL A 312 10.93 -11.39 9.42
CA VAL A 312 9.91 -10.44 9.86
C VAL A 312 8.52 -11.06 9.78
N ARG A 313 7.82 -11.13 10.92
CA ARG A 313 6.45 -11.65 10.99
C ARG A 313 6.24 -12.94 10.20
N ARG A 314 7.20 -13.89 10.34
CA ARG A 314 7.19 -15.19 9.65
C ARG A 314 7.16 -15.05 8.11
N SER A 315 7.87 -14.07 7.57
CA SER A 315 7.89 -13.78 6.12
C SER A 315 8.29 -15.00 5.28
N PHE A 316 9.25 -15.81 5.75
CA PHE A 316 9.68 -17.01 5.02
C PHE A 316 8.62 -18.10 5.01
N GLN A 317 7.95 -18.36 6.14
CA GLN A 317 6.87 -19.35 6.23
C GLN A 317 5.68 -18.92 5.35
N ARG A 318 5.27 -17.63 5.41
CA ARG A 318 4.19 -17.13 4.55
C ARG A 318 4.54 -17.25 3.07
N PHE A 319 5.80 -16.98 2.72
CA PHE A 319 6.29 -17.16 1.36
C PHE A 319 6.21 -18.63 0.92
N SER A 320 6.73 -19.57 1.73
CA SER A 320 6.69 -21.00 1.42
C SER A 320 5.26 -21.53 1.25
N ILE A 321 4.32 -21.12 2.11
CA ILE A 321 2.90 -21.51 2.00
C ILE A 321 2.32 -21.03 0.66
N LEU A 322 2.56 -19.79 0.26
CA LEU A 322 2.07 -19.27 -1.01
C LEU A 322 2.73 -19.96 -2.23
N GLU A 323 4.00 -20.38 -2.10
CA GLU A 323 4.68 -21.16 -3.15
C GLU A 323 4.05 -22.55 -3.37
N GLU A 324 3.33 -23.10 -2.38
CA GLU A 324 2.62 -24.38 -2.51
C GLU A 324 1.47 -24.32 -3.53
N LEU A 325 0.95 -23.10 -3.82
CA LEU A 325 -0.01 -22.90 -4.93
C LEU A 325 0.58 -23.23 -6.32
N ARG A 326 1.90 -23.28 -6.42
CA ARG A 326 2.57 -23.66 -7.67
C ARG A 326 2.51 -25.20 -7.85
N ILE A 327 1.34 -25.72 -8.18
CA ILE A 327 1.11 -27.13 -8.43
C ILE A 327 1.21 -27.38 -9.93
N PRO A 328 2.11 -28.28 -10.39
CA PRO A 328 2.18 -28.66 -11.79
C PRO A 328 0.81 -29.16 -12.30
N ASP A 329 0.47 -28.78 -13.50
CA ASP A 329 -0.72 -29.25 -14.25
C ASP A 329 -2.10 -28.89 -13.66
N SER A 330 -2.16 -28.12 -12.56
CA SER A 330 -3.44 -27.60 -12.03
C SER A 330 -3.58 -26.10 -12.29
N LYS A 331 -4.82 -25.69 -12.66
CA LYS A 331 -5.16 -24.26 -12.78
C LYS A 331 -5.59 -23.72 -11.43
N ILE A 332 -5.18 -22.50 -11.13
CA ILE A 332 -5.44 -21.81 -9.87
C ILE A 332 -6.69 -20.94 -10.02
N SER A 333 -7.65 -21.13 -9.14
CA SER A 333 -8.86 -20.32 -9.09
C SER A 333 -8.69 -19.09 -8.21
N MET A 334 -9.57 -18.09 -8.38
CA MET A 334 -9.64 -16.96 -7.46
C MET A 334 -9.96 -17.42 -6.03
N ALA A 335 -10.83 -18.41 -5.86
CA ALA A 335 -11.13 -18.99 -4.55
C ALA A 335 -9.88 -19.58 -3.88
N SER A 336 -9.04 -20.29 -4.64
CA SER A 336 -7.75 -20.79 -4.14
C SER A 336 -6.82 -19.66 -3.71
N VAL A 337 -6.74 -18.56 -4.48
CA VAL A 337 -5.95 -17.38 -4.10
C VAL A 337 -6.45 -16.78 -2.77
N MET A 338 -7.76 -16.63 -2.60
CA MET A 338 -8.35 -16.11 -1.36
C MET A 338 -8.08 -17.02 -0.16
N GLU A 339 -8.21 -18.34 -0.33
CA GLU A 339 -7.94 -19.34 0.70
C GLU A 339 -6.47 -19.30 1.17
N TYR A 340 -5.52 -19.25 0.23
CA TYR A 340 -4.09 -19.15 0.58
C TYR A 340 -3.74 -17.82 1.24
N LEU A 341 -4.38 -16.71 0.84
CA LEU A 341 -4.24 -15.43 1.54
C LEU A 341 -4.78 -15.53 2.98
N ASP A 342 -5.85 -16.29 3.22
CA ASP A 342 -6.33 -16.53 4.58
C ASP A 342 -5.38 -17.38 5.39
N THR A 343 -4.76 -18.40 4.80
CA THR A 343 -3.76 -19.24 5.46
C THR A 343 -2.53 -18.45 5.95
N VAL A 344 -2.17 -17.35 5.26
CA VAL A 344 -1.01 -16.52 5.60
C VAL A 344 -1.37 -15.20 6.30
N ASN A 345 -2.60 -15.03 6.77
CA ASN A 345 -3.00 -13.81 7.48
C ASN A 345 -2.23 -13.63 8.81
N LEU A 346 -2.22 -12.42 9.32
CA LEU A 346 -1.59 -12.04 10.58
C LEU A 346 -2.62 -11.65 11.66
N GLY A 347 -3.78 -12.29 11.64
CA GLY A 347 -4.84 -12.04 12.62
C GLY A 347 -5.38 -10.62 12.52
N ASN A 348 -5.53 -9.95 13.66
CA ASN A 348 -6.11 -8.61 13.75
C ASN A 348 -5.32 -7.53 12.99
N ASP A 349 -4.07 -7.82 12.59
CA ASP A 349 -3.27 -6.90 11.80
C ASP A 349 -3.53 -7.02 10.29
N THR A 350 -4.22 -8.07 9.81
CA THR A 350 -4.63 -8.17 8.41
C THR A 350 -5.84 -7.27 8.16
N LEU A 351 -5.57 -6.02 7.74
CA LEU A 351 -6.57 -4.95 7.60
C LEU A 351 -7.35 -5.02 6.30
N GLN A 352 -6.68 -5.39 5.22
CA GLN A 352 -7.24 -5.42 3.86
C GLN A 352 -6.75 -6.68 3.16
N THR A 353 -7.67 -7.44 2.60
CA THR A 353 -7.39 -8.54 1.68
C THR A 353 -8.06 -8.24 0.35
N MET A 354 -7.31 -8.37 -0.75
CA MET A 354 -7.84 -8.05 -2.06
C MET A 354 -7.30 -8.95 -3.15
N VAL A 355 -8.10 -9.11 -4.21
CA VAL A 355 -7.72 -9.76 -5.46
C VAL A 355 -8.08 -8.83 -6.62
N PHE A 356 -7.11 -8.53 -7.47
CA PHE A 356 -7.28 -7.78 -8.71
C PHE A 356 -7.44 -8.74 -9.88
N GLU A 357 -8.36 -8.42 -10.79
CA GLU A 357 -8.53 -9.02 -12.11
C GLU A 357 -8.23 -7.99 -13.20
N PRO A 358 -6.98 -7.85 -13.64
CA PRO A 358 -6.57 -6.90 -14.68
C PRO A 358 -7.34 -6.97 -15.98
N ALA A 359 -7.70 -8.18 -16.42
CA ALA A 359 -8.38 -8.38 -17.71
C ALA A 359 -9.80 -7.77 -17.72
N THR A 360 -10.51 -7.87 -16.61
CA THR A 360 -11.89 -7.40 -16.44
C THR A 360 -12.01 -6.09 -15.67
N LEU A 361 -10.89 -5.54 -15.19
CA LEU A 361 -10.82 -4.35 -14.35
C LEU A 361 -11.71 -4.48 -13.09
N LYS A 362 -11.61 -5.61 -12.38
CA LYS A 362 -12.33 -5.87 -11.15
C LYS A 362 -11.40 -5.88 -9.94
N LEU A 363 -11.92 -5.40 -8.84
CA LEU A 363 -11.32 -5.48 -7.52
C LEU A 363 -12.27 -6.25 -6.59
N HIS A 364 -11.78 -7.34 -6.00
CA HIS A 364 -12.44 -8.04 -4.91
C HIS A 364 -11.76 -7.62 -3.62
N LEU A 365 -12.49 -7.00 -2.71
CA LEU A 365 -11.94 -6.39 -1.49
C LEU A 365 -12.71 -6.82 -0.25
N SER A 366 -11.98 -7.22 0.79
CA SER A 366 -12.47 -7.46 2.13
C SER A 366 -11.69 -6.62 3.15
N TYR A 367 -12.40 -5.92 4.08
CA TYR A 367 -11.79 -5.05 5.08
C TYR A 367 -12.65 -4.79 6.32
N GLU A 368 -13.93 -5.16 6.30
CA GLU A 368 -14.86 -4.83 7.40
C GLU A 368 -14.55 -5.58 8.70
N SER A 369 -13.92 -6.76 8.60
CA SER A 369 -13.50 -7.58 9.73
C SER A 369 -11.98 -7.71 9.79
N THR A 370 -11.46 -8.15 10.94
CA THR A 370 -10.06 -8.56 11.09
C THR A 370 -9.99 -9.97 11.68
N PRO A 371 -9.23 -10.91 11.05
CA PRO A 371 -8.50 -10.71 9.78
C PRO A 371 -9.45 -10.49 8.61
N SER A 372 -9.12 -9.54 7.73
CA SER A 372 -9.96 -9.23 6.57
C SER A 372 -10.10 -10.40 5.60
N SER A 373 -9.13 -11.30 5.57
CA SER A 373 -9.15 -12.50 4.72
C SER A 373 -10.34 -13.43 5.00
N LYS A 374 -10.91 -13.40 6.20
CA LYS A 374 -12.10 -14.17 6.61
C LYS A 374 -13.42 -13.47 6.37
N GLY A 375 -13.37 -12.20 6.03
CA GLY A 375 -14.56 -11.40 5.77
C GLY A 375 -15.15 -11.65 4.39
N PRO A 376 -16.36 -11.10 4.14
CA PRO A 376 -16.95 -11.15 2.81
C PRO A 376 -16.09 -10.31 1.84
N PHE A 377 -15.83 -10.85 0.65
CA PHE A 377 -15.25 -10.12 -0.45
C PHE A 377 -16.34 -9.44 -1.26
N ASN A 378 -16.28 -8.12 -1.29
CA ASN A 378 -17.15 -7.30 -2.12
C ASN A 378 -16.45 -6.98 -3.44
N THR A 379 -17.17 -7.03 -4.56
CA THR A 379 -16.61 -6.79 -5.89
C THR A 379 -16.90 -5.36 -6.34
N LEU A 380 -15.86 -4.67 -6.80
CA LEU A 380 -15.94 -3.35 -7.42
C LEU A 380 -15.54 -3.43 -8.89
N GLU A 381 -16.47 -3.08 -9.79
CA GLU A 381 -16.21 -2.90 -11.21
C GLU A 381 -15.52 -1.55 -11.40
N LEU A 382 -14.25 -1.56 -11.79
CA LEU A 382 -13.48 -0.31 -11.95
C LEU A 382 -13.64 0.33 -13.34
N ALA A 383 -13.95 -0.47 -14.37
CA ALA A 383 -14.08 0.02 -15.73
C ALA A 383 -15.04 1.24 -15.88
N PRO A 384 -16.27 1.22 -15.33
CA PRO A 384 -17.15 2.38 -15.40
C PRO A 384 -16.64 3.57 -14.56
N LEU A 385 -15.87 3.31 -13.51
CA LEU A 385 -15.33 4.36 -12.64
C LEU A 385 -14.13 5.09 -13.28
N PHE A 386 -13.43 4.47 -14.22
CA PHE A 386 -12.31 5.09 -14.95
C PHE A 386 -12.76 5.98 -16.11
N GLN A 387 -14.02 5.92 -16.51
CA GLN A 387 -14.56 6.82 -17.56
C GLN A 387 -14.54 8.27 -17.06
N LYS A 388 -14.13 9.20 -17.94
CA LYS A 388 -14.00 10.64 -17.65
C LYS A 388 -15.35 11.34 -17.57
#